data_7a445446c1c84ae60acc12d33a52953f
#
_entry.id   7a445446c1c84ae60acc12d33a52953f
#
_cell.length_a   1.000
_cell.length_b   1.000
_cell.length_c   1.000
_cell.angle_alpha   90.00
_cell.angle_beta   90.00
_cell.angle_gamma   90.00
#
_symmetry.space_group_name_H-M   'P 1'
#
loop_
_entity.id
_entity.type
_entity.pdbx_description
1 polymer ?
#
loop_
_entity_poly.entity_id
_entity_poly.type
_entity_poly.pdbx_seq_one_letter_code
_entity_poly.pdbx_strand_id
1 'polypeptide(L)'
;DINLTLMPDEAAHMYAAAGASAISELTESQYFGGQLEFLEGMSGAGLPLLRKDFIFHPLQVEATAKTAASALLVIVRMLDDDSFKEIIDTCQKVGLEPVVEVFSKEDLNRAQSLNVEIIQVNNRDLETLKTDFEISRQLIPYKRAGELWISASGYESRTQIDAMGALGFDAFLVGTSLMSNEDPGHAL
;
A
#
# COMPACT_ATOMS: atom_id res chain seq x y z
N ASP A 1 -20.56 1.39 6.58
CA ASP A 1 -19.74 1.88 7.68
C ASP A 1 -18.56 0.92 7.88
N ILE A 2 -17.35 1.45 8.07
CA ILE A 2 -16.15 0.65 8.38
C ILE A 2 -16.25 0.17 9.83
N ASN A 3 -15.83 -1.07 10.10
CA ASN A 3 -15.80 -1.60 11.46
C ASN A 3 -14.68 -0.92 12.28
N LEU A 4 -15.04 0.09 13.06
CA LEU A 4 -14.14 0.87 13.90
C LEU A 4 -13.93 0.25 15.29
N THR A 5 -14.59 -0.87 15.60
CA THR A 5 -14.48 -1.54 16.91
C THR A 5 -13.45 -2.65 16.93
N LEU A 6 -13.03 -3.13 15.77
CA LEU A 6 -12.01 -4.17 15.64
C LEU A 6 -10.62 -3.58 15.92
N MET A 7 -9.91 -4.17 16.85
CA MET A 7 -8.55 -3.75 17.14
C MET A 7 -7.58 -4.18 16.03
N PRO A 8 -6.54 -3.37 15.73
CA PRO A 8 -5.60 -3.67 14.64
C PRO A 8 -4.94 -5.05 14.73
N ASP A 9 -4.54 -5.49 15.91
CA ASP A 9 -3.95 -6.80 16.15
C ASP A 9 -4.94 -7.96 15.90
N GLU A 10 -6.20 -7.80 16.28
CA GLU A 10 -7.25 -8.77 15.99
C GLU A 10 -7.48 -8.90 14.48
N ALA A 11 -7.61 -7.76 13.78
CA ALA A 11 -7.74 -7.72 12.32
C ALA A 11 -6.54 -8.41 11.63
N ALA A 12 -5.32 -8.16 12.11
CA ALA A 12 -4.11 -8.75 11.56
C ALA A 12 -4.12 -10.28 11.67
N HIS A 13 -4.53 -10.83 12.81
CA HIS A 13 -4.65 -12.29 12.99
C HIS A 13 -5.75 -12.90 12.10
N MET A 14 -6.88 -12.21 11.93
CA MET A 14 -7.95 -12.66 11.03
C MET A 14 -7.48 -12.70 9.58
N TYR A 15 -6.78 -11.67 9.10
CA TYR A 15 -6.19 -11.64 7.76
C TYR A 15 -5.13 -12.72 7.56
N ALA A 16 -4.26 -12.94 8.55
CA ALA A 16 -3.25 -14.00 8.49
C ALA A 16 -3.90 -15.39 8.40
N ALA A 17 -4.91 -15.66 9.21
CA ALA A 17 -5.66 -16.92 9.19
C ALA A 17 -6.41 -17.14 7.87
N ALA A 18 -6.86 -16.06 7.21
CA ALA A 18 -7.53 -16.10 5.91
C ALA A 18 -6.59 -16.21 4.71
N GLY A 19 -5.27 -16.13 4.91
CA GLY A 19 -4.27 -16.31 3.87
C GLY A 19 -3.79 -15.02 3.20
N ALA A 20 -3.95 -13.86 3.85
CA ALA A 20 -3.30 -12.63 3.40
C ALA A 20 -1.79 -12.81 3.27
N SER A 21 -1.17 -12.20 2.26
CA SER A 21 0.29 -12.26 2.06
C SER A 21 1.04 -11.15 2.79
N ALA A 22 0.37 -10.03 3.07
CA ALA A 22 0.89 -8.87 3.80
C ALA A 22 -0.28 -8.05 4.35
N ILE A 23 -0.01 -7.14 5.27
CA ILE A 23 -1.01 -6.25 5.85
C ILE A 23 -0.57 -4.81 5.64
N SER A 24 -1.51 -3.94 5.25
CA SER A 24 -1.30 -2.51 5.13
C SER A 24 -2.03 -1.80 6.27
N GLU A 25 -1.28 -1.10 7.12
CA GLU A 25 -1.83 -0.36 8.25
C GLU A 25 -1.77 1.15 8.02
N LEU A 26 -2.92 1.80 8.22
CA LEU A 26 -3.03 3.26 8.21
C LEU A 26 -2.49 3.83 9.52
N THR A 27 -1.37 4.56 9.46
CA THR A 27 -0.74 5.17 10.65
C THR A 27 -0.97 6.68 10.73
N GLU A 28 -1.61 7.27 9.73
CA GLU A 28 -1.92 8.70 9.73
C GLU A 28 -3.06 8.99 10.72
N SER A 29 -2.84 9.93 11.64
CA SER A 29 -3.71 10.15 12.81
C SER A 29 -4.84 11.12 12.58
N GLN A 30 -4.66 12.11 11.70
CA GLN A 30 -5.60 13.24 11.57
C GLN A 30 -6.84 12.86 10.74
N TYR A 31 -6.64 12.13 9.64
CA TYR A 31 -7.71 11.78 8.69
C TYR A 31 -8.20 10.34 8.84
N PHE A 32 -7.31 9.43 9.29
CA PHE A 32 -7.62 8.00 9.36
C PHE A 32 -7.64 7.44 10.79
N GLY A 33 -7.29 8.27 11.80
CA GLY A 33 -7.28 7.82 13.19
C GLY A 33 -6.22 6.76 13.51
N GLY A 34 -5.23 6.60 12.61
CA GLY A 34 -4.16 5.62 12.76
C GLY A 34 -3.11 6.04 13.80
N GLN A 35 -2.27 5.12 14.18
CA GLN A 35 -1.15 5.34 15.10
C GLN A 35 0.04 4.46 14.66
N LEU A 36 1.25 4.99 14.83
CA LEU A 36 2.47 4.26 14.46
C LEU A 36 2.64 2.99 15.31
N GLU A 37 2.17 3.03 16.55
CA GLU A 37 2.21 1.94 17.53
C GLU A 37 1.38 0.71 17.12
N PHE A 38 0.39 0.87 16.23
CA PHE A 38 -0.42 -0.23 15.73
C PHE A 38 0.43 -1.27 14.97
N LEU A 39 1.52 -0.84 14.32
CA LEU A 39 2.44 -1.73 13.63
C LEU A 39 3.07 -2.76 14.59
N GLU A 40 3.42 -2.34 15.82
CA GLU A 40 3.95 -3.27 16.82
C GLU A 40 2.87 -4.27 17.26
N GLY A 41 1.63 -3.83 17.50
CA GLY A 41 0.51 -4.71 17.85
C GLY A 41 0.26 -5.79 16.80
N MET A 42 0.40 -5.45 15.52
CA MET A 42 0.16 -6.38 14.41
C MET A 42 1.31 -7.39 14.16
N SER A 43 2.49 -7.17 14.74
CA SER A 43 3.68 -8.00 14.48
C SER A 43 3.48 -9.49 14.83
N GLY A 44 2.61 -9.78 15.80
CA GLY A 44 2.24 -11.15 16.21
C GLY A 44 1.54 -11.97 15.11
N ALA A 45 0.98 -11.33 14.09
CA ALA A 45 0.34 -12.04 12.97
C ALA A 45 1.36 -12.73 12.03
N GLY A 46 2.65 -12.38 12.11
CA GLY A 46 3.74 -13.02 11.36
C GLY A 46 3.74 -12.69 9.85
N LEU A 47 3.04 -11.65 9.43
CA LEU A 47 3.01 -11.17 8.04
C LEU A 47 3.83 -9.89 7.87
N PRO A 48 4.38 -9.64 6.67
CA PRO A 48 4.97 -8.34 6.33
C PRO A 48 3.96 -7.20 6.52
N LEU A 49 4.42 -6.10 7.14
CA LEU A 49 3.59 -4.93 7.42
C LEU A 49 4.01 -3.76 6.55
N LEU A 50 3.05 -3.16 5.86
CA LEU A 50 3.21 -1.91 5.11
C LEU A 50 2.68 -0.75 5.96
N ARG A 51 3.55 0.20 6.33
CA ARG A 51 3.11 1.50 6.85
C ARG A 51 2.45 2.31 5.73
N LYS A 52 1.16 2.55 5.83
CA LYS A 52 0.39 3.39 4.92
C LYS A 52 0.16 4.76 5.55
N ASP A 53 0.94 5.74 5.09
CA ASP A 53 0.97 7.10 5.65
C ASP A 53 1.40 8.09 4.56
N PHE A 54 1.36 9.38 4.86
CA PHE A 54 1.93 10.42 4.03
C PHE A 54 3.38 10.67 4.42
N ILE A 55 4.31 10.20 3.59
CA ILE A 55 5.76 10.28 3.84
C ILE A 55 6.34 11.43 3.00
N PHE A 56 6.85 12.45 3.68
CA PHE A 56 7.42 13.65 3.06
C PHE A 56 8.89 13.90 3.44
N HIS A 57 9.44 13.17 4.42
CA HIS A 57 10.75 13.45 4.95
C HIS A 57 11.47 12.17 5.39
N PRO A 58 12.83 12.06 5.18
CA PRO A 58 13.62 10.90 5.58
C PRO A 58 13.49 10.50 7.05
N LEU A 59 13.27 11.45 7.96
CA LEU A 59 13.06 11.14 9.39
C LEU A 59 11.82 10.25 9.63
N GLN A 60 10.80 10.32 8.75
CA GLN A 60 9.64 9.42 8.85
C GLN A 60 10.02 8.00 8.43
N VAL A 61 10.94 7.86 7.47
CA VAL A 61 11.51 6.55 7.07
C VAL A 61 12.31 5.96 8.23
N GLU A 62 13.19 6.75 8.85
CA GLU A 62 13.98 6.33 10.02
C GLU A 62 13.10 5.95 11.23
N ALA A 63 11.97 6.68 11.42
CA ALA A 63 10.99 6.33 12.45
C ALA A 63 10.31 5.00 12.13
N THR A 64 9.94 4.77 10.87
CA THR A 64 9.34 3.51 10.41
C THR A 64 10.29 2.32 10.62
N ALA A 65 11.56 2.50 10.37
CA ALA A 65 12.58 1.45 10.55
C ALA A 65 12.74 0.99 12.02
N LYS A 66 12.17 1.73 12.97
CA LYS A 66 12.17 1.36 14.41
C LYS A 66 10.90 0.63 14.83
N THR A 67 9.97 0.40 13.90
CA THR A 67 8.73 -0.35 14.11
C THR A 67 8.82 -1.74 13.50
N ALA A 68 7.76 -2.53 13.62
CA ALA A 68 7.64 -3.82 12.97
C ALA A 68 7.35 -3.76 11.46
N ALA A 69 7.27 -2.58 10.85
CA ALA A 69 7.03 -2.44 9.41
C ALA A 69 8.20 -2.98 8.59
N SER A 70 7.88 -3.73 7.54
CA SER A 70 8.85 -4.20 6.53
C SER A 70 8.90 -3.24 5.32
N ALA A 71 7.85 -2.47 5.12
CA ALA A 71 7.69 -1.58 3.98
C ALA A 71 6.98 -0.28 4.37
N LEU A 72 7.12 0.75 3.53
CA LEU A 72 6.34 1.98 3.66
C LEU A 72 5.85 2.49 2.31
N LEU A 73 4.71 3.17 2.31
CA LEU A 73 4.13 3.79 1.13
C LEU A 73 4.85 5.10 0.81
N VAL A 74 5.22 5.28 -0.47
CA VAL A 74 5.80 6.53 -0.99
C VAL A 74 4.94 7.02 -2.15
N ILE A 75 4.23 8.13 -1.97
CA ILE A 75 3.31 8.68 -2.97
C ILE A 75 4.08 9.67 -3.86
N VAL A 76 4.41 9.27 -5.09
CA VAL A 76 5.29 10.04 -5.99
C VAL A 76 4.83 11.46 -6.22
N ARG A 77 3.54 11.68 -6.51
CA ARG A 77 2.99 13.00 -6.85
C ARG A 77 3.02 14.01 -5.70
N MET A 78 3.25 13.55 -4.47
CA MET A 78 3.32 14.41 -3.28
C MET A 78 4.74 14.94 -3.02
N LEU A 79 5.72 14.53 -3.82
CA LEU A 79 7.14 14.82 -3.64
C LEU A 79 7.73 15.47 -4.88
N ASP A 80 8.68 16.38 -4.71
CA ASP A 80 9.61 16.75 -5.78
C ASP A 80 10.64 15.65 -6.02
N ASP A 81 11.44 15.76 -7.08
CA ASP A 81 12.37 14.70 -7.46
C ASP A 81 13.51 14.51 -6.44
N ASP A 82 13.98 15.58 -5.82
CA ASP A 82 15.05 15.52 -4.82
C ASP A 82 14.56 14.84 -3.54
N SER A 83 13.39 15.25 -3.03
CA SER A 83 12.75 14.63 -1.86
C SER A 83 12.39 13.16 -2.11
N PHE A 84 11.87 12.84 -3.31
CA PHE A 84 11.56 11.47 -3.67
C PHE A 84 12.81 10.60 -3.66
N LYS A 85 13.89 11.07 -4.31
CA LYS A 85 15.16 10.35 -4.32
C LYS A 85 15.73 10.16 -2.90
N GLU A 86 15.71 11.19 -2.07
CA GLU A 86 16.23 11.13 -0.69
C GLU A 86 15.45 10.10 0.15
N ILE A 87 14.14 10.02 0.01
CA ILE A 87 13.29 9.03 0.68
C ILE A 87 13.67 7.62 0.22
N ILE A 88 13.79 7.36 -1.10
CA ILE A 88 14.16 6.05 -1.63
C ILE A 88 15.56 5.64 -1.16
N ASP A 89 16.54 6.54 -1.24
CA ASP A 89 17.91 6.29 -0.75
C ASP A 89 17.91 5.96 0.75
N THR A 90 17.05 6.63 1.53
CA THR A 90 16.94 6.38 2.98
C THR A 90 16.30 5.03 3.26
N CYS A 91 15.27 4.63 2.52
CA CYS A 91 14.68 3.29 2.62
C CYS A 91 15.74 2.20 2.42
N GLN A 92 16.57 2.33 1.38
CA GLN A 92 17.66 1.39 1.10
C GLN A 92 18.68 1.32 2.25
N LYS A 93 19.04 2.47 2.84
CA LYS A 93 20.01 2.53 3.95
C LYS A 93 19.52 1.84 5.21
N VAL A 94 18.22 1.93 5.50
CA VAL A 94 17.65 1.37 6.73
C VAL A 94 17.03 -0.02 6.54
N GLY A 95 17.00 -0.56 5.32
CA GLY A 95 16.48 -1.88 5.00
C GLY A 95 14.95 -1.96 4.97
N LEU A 96 14.25 -0.85 4.65
CA LEU A 96 12.82 -0.81 4.42
C LEU A 96 12.51 -0.90 2.92
N GLU A 97 11.48 -1.66 2.56
CA GLU A 97 11.00 -1.74 1.18
C GLU A 97 10.08 -0.56 0.84
N PRO A 98 10.42 0.30 -0.15
CA PRO A 98 9.51 1.35 -0.60
C PRO A 98 8.44 0.76 -1.54
N VAL A 99 7.18 0.88 -1.16
CA VAL A 99 6.04 0.65 -2.06
C VAL A 99 5.66 1.99 -2.69
N VAL A 100 5.99 2.14 -3.97
CA VAL A 100 5.90 3.45 -4.65
C VAL A 100 4.56 3.59 -5.36
N GLU A 101 3.74 4.52 -4.89
CA GLU A 101 2.39 4.73 -5.39
C GLU A 101 2.36 5.73 -6.54
N VAL A 102 1.73 5.31 -7.63
CA VAL A 102 1.58 6.06 -8.89
C VAL A 102 0.12 6.14 -9.33
N PHE A 103 -0.24 7.23 -10.01
CA PHE A 103 -1.59 7.49 -10.51
C PHE A 103 -1.60 7.85 -12.00
N SER A 104 -0.43 8.07 -12.57
CA SER A 104 -0.27 8.53 -13.95
C SER A 104 1.00 7.95 -14.59
N LYS A 105 1.09 8.09 -15.91
CA LYS A 105 2.32 7.72 -16.64
C LYS A 105 3.52 8.58 -16.22
N GLU A 106 3.29 9.82 -15.84
CA GLU A 106 4.34 10.73 -15.35
C GLU A 106 4.89 10.23 -14.00
N ASP A 107 4.01 9.92 -13.03
CA ASP A 107 4.40 9.32 -11.75
C ASP A 107 5.19 8.02 -11.97
N LEU A 108 4.70 7.16 -12.88
CA LEU A 108 5.36 5.90 -13.22
C LEU A 108 6.77 6.10 -13.79
N ASN A 109 6.95 7.08 -14.68
CA ASN A 109 8.26 7.38 -15.25
C ASN A 109 9.24 7.82 -14.16
N ARG A 110 8.79 8.65 -13.21
CA ARG A 110 9.60 9.07 -12.05
C ARG A 110 9.97 7.88 -11.17
N ALA A 111 9.02 7.03 -10.82
CA ALA A 111 9.27 5.81 -10.06
C ALA A 111 10.30 4.91 -10.74
N GLN A 112 10.10 4.63 -12.03
CA GLN A 112 10.98 3.77 -12.81
C GLN A 112 12.37 4.38 -13.06
N SER A 113 12.56 5.70 -12.96
CA SER A 113 13.87 6.35 -13.07
C SER A 113 14.78 6.04 -11.89
N LEU A 114 14.22 5.72 -10.73
CA LEU A 114 14.95 5.32 -9.53
C LEU A 114 15.05 3.79 -9.34
N ASN A 115 14.60 3.01 -10.34
CA ASN A 115 14.64 1.55 -10.33
C ASN A 115 13.97 0.93 -9.08
N VAL A 116 12.84 1.49 -8.65
CA VAL A 116 12.04 0.91 -7.57
C VAL A 116 11.47 -0.43 -7.99
N GLU A 117 11.41 -1.39 -7.07
CA GLU A 117 10.98 -2.76 -7.38
C GLU A 117 9.48 -2.95 -7.21
N ILE A 118 8.86 -2.29 -6.22
CA ILE A 118 7.43 -2.43 -5.93
C ILE A 118 6.69 -1.16 -6.30
N ILE A 119 5.78 -1.28 -7.29
CA ILE A 119 4.95 -0.18 -7.78
C ILE A 119 3.49 -0.47 -7.44
N GLN A 120 2.84 0.48 -6.76
CA GLN A 120 1.42 0.43 -6.49
C GLN A 120 0.67 1.41 -7.40
N VAL A 121 -0.22 0.89 -8.23
CA VAL A 121 -1.16 1.72 -9.01
C VAL A 121 -2.41 1.96 -8.17
N ASN A 122 -2.70 3.21 -7.85
CA ASN A 122 -3.91 3.54 -7.11
C ASN A 122 -5.03 3.96 -8.06
N ASN A 123 -6.13 3.17 -8.06
CA ASN A 123 -7.31 3.44 -8.87
C ASN A 123 -8.19 4.55 -8.29
N ARG A 124 -7.89 5.06 -7.09
CA ARG A 124 -8.66 6.12 -6.44
C ARG A 124 -8.02 7.48 -6.71
N ASP A 125 -8.76 8.35 -7.36
CA ASP A 125 -8.39 9.76 -7.47
C ASP A 125 -8.41 10.42 -6.08
N LEU A 126 -7.34 11.11 -5.71
CA LEU A 126 -7.18 11.69 -4.37
C LEU A 126 -8.03 12.95 -4.14
N GLU A 127 -8.47 13.63 -5.21
CA GLU A 127 -9.29 14.85 -5.11
C GLU A 127 -10.77 14.51 -5.08
N THR A 128 -11.22 13.62 -5.99
CA THR A 128 -12.63 13.26 -6.15
C THR A 128 -13.05 12.04 -5.34
N LEU A 129 -12.09 11.27 -4.82
CA LEU A 129 -12.24 9.99 -4.15
C LEU A 129 -12.92 8.89 -4.99
N LYS A 130 -13.15 9.14 -6.26
CA LYS A 130 -13.71 8.14 -7.19
C LYS A 130 -12.67 7.11 -7.58
N THR A 131 -13.12 5.87 -7.76
CA THR A 131 -12.27 4.78 -8.24
C THR A 131 -12.51 4.52 -9.73
N ASP A 132 -11.40 4.36 -10.48
CA ASP A 132 -11.43 4.04 -11.90
C ASP A 132 -10.32 3.03 -12.24
N PHE A 133 -10.70 1.81 -12.56
CA PHE A 133 -9.76 0.75 -12.98
C PHE A 133 -9.07 1.03 -14.33
N GLU A 134 -9.53 2.03 -15.06
CA GLU A 134 -8.89 2.43 -16.31
C GLU A 134 -7.46 2.92 -16.06
N ILE A 135 -7.19 3.53 -14.92
CA ILE A 135 -5.82 3.92 -14.49
C ILE A 135 -4.89 2.68 -14.52
N SER A 136 -5.30 1.59 -13.84
CA SER A 136 -4.55 0.34 -13.83
C SER A 136 -4.38 -0.24 -15.24
N ARG A 137 -5.43 -0.25 -16.07
CA ARG A 137 -5.37 -0.77 -17.44
C ARG A 137 -4.40 0.00 -18.33
N GLN A 138 -4.36 1.33 -18.18
CA GLN A 138 -3.47 2.18 -18.97
C GLN A 138 -2.00 2.06 -18.55
N LEU A 139 -1.73 1.79 -17.27
CA LEU A 139 -0.36 1.74 -16.74
C LEU A 139 0.28 0.36 -16.85
N ILE A 140 -0.47 -0.74 -16.67
CA ILE A 140 0.09 -2.10 -16.63
C ILE A 140 0.92 -2.50 -17.88
N PRO A 141 0.63 -2.01 -19.11
CA PRO A 141 1.47 -2.31 -20.28
C PRO A 141 2.92 -1.81 -20.19
N TYR A 142 3.22 -0.93 -19.24
CA TYR A 142 4.56 -0.39 -19.01
C TYR A 142 5.35 -1.12 -17.92
N LYS A 143 4.78 -2.20 -17.35
CA LYS A 143 5.47 -3.02 -16.35
C LYS A 143 6.77 -3.61 -16.93
N ARG A 144 7.86 -3.45 -16.19
CA ARG A 144 9.17 -3.97 -16.58
C ARG A 144 9.44 -5.32 -15.92
N ALA A 145 10.33 -6.09 -16.52
CA ALA A 145 10.79 -7.33 -15.92
C ALA A 145 11.49 -7.05 -14.56
N GLY A 146 11.11 -7.82 -13.55
CA GLY A 146 11.63 -7.66 -12.18
C GLY A 146 10.80 -6.72 -11.29
N GLU A 147 9.88 -5.92 -11.84
CA GLU A 147 8.96 -5.12 -11.05
C GLU A 147 7.81 -5.98 -10.51
N LEU A 148 7.40 -5.75 -9.26
CA LEU A 148 6.18 -6.26 -8.65
C LEU A 148 5.13 -5.15 -8.62
N TRP A 149 3.97 -5.43 -9.21
CA TRP A 149 2.91 -4.43 -9.33
C TRP A 149 1.69 -4.78 -8.50
N ILE A 150 1.30 -3.83 -7.65
CA ILE A 150 0.11 -3.87 -6.81
C ILE A 150 -0.95 -2.99 -7.45
N SER A 151 -2.20 -3.48 -7.59
CA SER A 151 -3.34 -2.61 -7.89
C SER A 151 -4.13 -2.35 -6.62
N ALA A 152 -4.40 -1.08 -6.32
CA ALA A 152 -5.02 -0.65 -5.08
C ALA A 152 -6.31 0.14 -5.33
N SER A 153 -7.25 0.02 -4.41
CA SER A 153 -8.54 0.71 -4.34
C SER A 153 -9.61 0.23 -5.35
N GLY A 154 -10.84 0.20 -4.86
CA GLY A 154 -12.03 -0.07 -5.67
C GLY A 154 -12.43 -1.53 -5.81
N TYR A 155 -11.71 -2.47 -5.18
CA TYR A 155 -12.03 -3.89 -5.23
C TYR A 155 -13.21 -4.24 -4.31
N GLU A 156 -14.26 -4.80 -4.89
CA GLU A 156 -15.48 -5.23 -4.22
C GLU A 156 -15.83 -6.70 -4.53
N SER A 157 -15.13 -7.33 -5.49
CA SER A 157 -15.40 -8.70 -5.89
C SER A 157 -14.16 -9.44 -6.40
N ARG A 158 -14.17 -10.75 -6.24
CA ARG A 158 -13.15 -11.66 -6.79
C ARG A 158 -13.00 -11.51 -8.31
N THR A 159 -14.09 -11.30 -9.02
CA THR A 159 -14.07 -11.13 -10.49
C THR A 159 -13.22 -9.93 -10.92
N GLN A 160 -13.26 -8.83 -10.17
CA GLN A 160 -12.41 -7.66 -10.45
C GLN A 160 -10.93 -7.98 -10.23
N ILE A 161 -10.60 -8.70 -9.15
CA ILE A 161 -9.23 -9.15 -8.85
C ILE A 161 -8.73 -10.07 -9.97
N ASP A 162 -9.49 -11.08 -10.35
CA ASP A 162 -9.11 -12.03 -11.40
C ASP A 162 -8.89 -11.32 -12.74
N ALA A 163 -9.75 -10.36 -13.08
CA ALA A 163 -9.62 -9.56 -14.30
C ALA A 163 -8.33 -8.73 -14.33
N MET A 164 -7.95 -8.10 -13.21
CA MET A 164 -6.71 -7.31 -13.12
C MET A 164 -5.47 -8.21 -13.04
N GLY A 165 -5.55 -9.36 -12.36
CA GLY A 165 -4.50 -10.39 -12.35
C GLY A 165 -4.19 -10.90 -13.76
N ALA A 166 -5.23 -11.12 -14.57
CA ALA A 166 -5.07 -11.53 -15.98
C ALA A 166 -4.35 -10.47 -16.84
N LEU A 167 -4.34 -9.19 -16.43
CA LEU A 167 -3.58 -8.12 -17.08
C LEU A 167 -2.10 -8.09 -16.67
N GLY A 168 -1.71 -8.78 -15.57
CA GLY A 168 -0.32 -8.89 -15.13
C GLY A 168 0.00 -8.21 -13.80
N PHE A 169 -1.00 -7.78 -13.00
CA PHE A 169 -0.77 -7.39 -11.62
C PHE A 169 -0.43 -8.60 -10.75
N ASP A 170 0.54 -8.44 -9.85
CA ASP A 170 1.04 -9.52 -8.97
C ASP A 170 0.29 -9.57 -7.65
N ALA A 171 -0.23 -8.42 -7.17
CA ALA A 171 -0.93 -8.31 -5.89
C ALA A 171 -2.01 -7.23 -5.92
N PHE A 172 -2.89 -7.28 -4.90
CA PHE A 172 -4.03 -6.40 -4.75
C PHE A 172 -4.11 -5.88 -3.32
N LEU A 173 -4.27 -4.56 -3.16
CA LEU A 173 -4.52 -3.96 -1.86
C LEU A 173 -6.03 -3.71 -1.71
N VAL A 174 -6.65 -4.42 -0.79
CA VAL A 174 -8.08 -4.37 -0.51
C VAL A 174 -8.27 -3.96 0.95
N GLY A 175 -9.03 -2.91 1.18
CA GLY A 175 -9.28 -2.40 2.53
C GLY A 175 -10.77 -2.23 2.81
N THR A 176 -11.39 -1.20 2.21
CA THR A 176 -12.76 -0.78 2.53
C THR A 176 -13.77 -1.92 2.43
N SER A 177 -13.73 -2.75 1.39
CA SER A 177 -14.67 -3.86 1.24
C SER A 177 -14.51 -4.93 2.31
N LEU A 178 -13.27 -5.21 2.76
CA LEU A 178 -13.02 -6.15 3.84
C LEU A 178 -13.49 -5.57 5.19
N MET A 179 -13.05 -4.37 5.51
CA MET A 179 -13.37 -3.70 6.78
C MET A 179 -14.83 -3.26 6.93
N SER A 180 -15.63 -3.36 5.87
CA SER A 180 -17.08 -3.15 5.93
C SER A 180 -17.86 -4.40 6.36
N ASN A 181 -17.18 -5.52 6.55
CA ASN A 181 -17.77 -6.77 7.04
C ASN A 181 -17.55 -6.94 8.54
N GLU A 182 -18.45 -7.67 9.21
CA GLU A 182 -18.27 -8.04 10.63
C GLU A 182 -17.06 -8.95 10.83
N ASP A 183 -16.77 -9.81 9.87
CA ASP A 183 -15.60 -10.68 9.82
C ASP A 183 -14.78 -10.38 8.56
N PRO A 184 -13.75 -9.49 8.65
CA PRO A 184 -12.89 -9.14 7.53
C PRO A 184 -12.05 -10.31 7.01
N GLY A 185 -11.72 -11.29 7.85
CA GLY A 185 -11.00 -12.49 7.44
C GLY A 185 -11.86 -13.39 6.56
N HIS A 186 -13.12 -13.56 6.90
CA HIS A 186 -14.07 -14.32 6.06
C HIS A 186 -14.36 -13.64 4.72
N ALA A 187 -14.27 -12.31 4.69
CA ALA A 187 -14.49 -11.52 3.48
C ALA A 187 -13.30 -11.56 2.51
N LEU A 188 -12.08 -11.93 2.96
CA LEU A 188 -10.87 -12.08 2.17
C LEU A 188 -10.90 -13.37 1.36
#